data_327859f09e5e09463f37a346f6903159
#
_entry.id   327859f09e5e09463f37a346f6903159
#
_cell.length_a   1.000
_cell.length_b   1.000
_cell.length_c   1.000
_cell.angle_alpha   90.00
_cell.angle_beta   90.00
_cell.angle_gamma   90.00
#
_symmetry.space_group_name_H-M   'P 1'
#
loop_
_entity.id
_entity.type
_entity.pdbx_description
1 polymer ?
#
loop_
_entity_poly.entity_id
_entity_poly.type
_entity_poly.pdbx_seq_one_letter_code
_entity_poly.pdbx_strand_id
1 'polypeptide(L)'
;AWVFVAGYQCALRHTFAELSTDGIAAFAVSEDRKNDPPLPGVKALHHNGSVQLSGYKTWVACSASLSHLVIKADRGEAANYYSIERATEGLNLTDKYGGFLAEMSQGVAHLDNVAVPTPLDASQVAHFGLRETLYIYTAFCAWAGKFVAQAERCERLIQRLATLVANVPANLEGLAELKEVDHAVQALRAEVPESASPAWGKDQRLISMYSPGLQKRQIT
;
A
#
# COMPACT_ATOMS: atom_id res chain seq x y z
N ALA A 1 -9.91 -3.32 -8.84
CA ALA A 1 -8.98 -3.79 -7.80
C ALA A 1 -7.59 -4.17 -8.34
N TRP A 2 -7.48 -4.78 -9.53
CA TRP A 2 -6.22 -5.34 -10.04
C TRP A 2 -5.11 -4.30 -10.26
N VAL A 3 -5.44 -3.07 -10.64
CA VAL A 3 -4.50 -1.94 -10.69
C VAL A 3 -3.86 -1.69 -9.32
N PHE A 4 -4.68 -1.72 -8.26
CA PHE A 4 -4.18 -1.62 -6.88
C PHE A 4 -3.25 -2.77 -6.55
N VAL A 5 -3.70 -4.01 -6.74
CA VAL A 5 -2.91 -5.20 -6.38
C VAL A 5 -1.55 -5.20 -7.07
N ALA A 6 -1.52 -4.93 -8.39
CA ALA A 6 -0.27 -4.89 -9.16
C ALA A 6 0.71 -3.84 -8.61
N GLY A 7 0.27 -2.59 -8.48
CA GLY A 7 1.12 -1.50 -7.96
C GLY A 7 1.55 -1.74 -6.51
N TYR A 8 0.64 -2.19 -5.67
CA TYR A 8 0.89 -2.46 -4.26
C TYR A 8 1.92 -3.58 -4.05
N GLN A 9 1.84 -4.69 -4.82
CA GLN A 9 2.82 -5.77 -4.74
C GLN A 9 4.21 -5.34 -5.22
N CYS A 10 4.30 -4.49 -6.26
CA CYS A 10 5.57 -3.91 -6.68
C CYS A 10 6.18 -3.00 -5.59
N ALA A 11 5.36 -2.15 -4.98
CA ALA A 11 5.80 -1.25 -3.91
C ALA A 11 6.31 -2.01 -2.68
N LEU A 12 5.60 -3.08 -2.29
CA LEU A 12 6.01 -3.94 -1.17
C LEU A 12 7.38 -4.55 -1.42
N ARG A 13 7.58 -5.19 -2.57
CA ARG A 13 8.85 -5.87 -2.89
C ARG A 13 10.01 -4.91 -3.10
N HIS A 14 9.74 -3.71 -3.65
CA HIS A 14 10.76 -2.68 -3.76
C HIS A 14 11.16 -2.11 -2.38
N THR A 15 10.23 -2.07 -1.43
CA THR A 15 10.49 -1.50 -0.11
C THR A 15 11.05 -2.52 0.86
N PHE A 16 10.59 -3.75 0.80
CA PHE A 16 10.97 -4.84 1.68
C PHE A 16 11.62 -5.95 0.85
N ALA A 17 12.94 -5.79 0.60
CA ALA A 17 13.70 -6.69 -0.27
C ALA A 17 13.76 -8.14 0.25
N GLU A 18 13.55 -8.33 1.54
CA GLU A 18 13.49 -9.64 2.22
C GLU A 18 12.17 -10.39 2.01
N LEU A 19 11.14 -9.71 1.49
CA LEU A 19 9.89 -10.41 1.17
C LEU A 19 10.10 -11.38 0.01
N SER A 20 9.60 -12.60 0.18
CA SER A 20 9.58 -13.59 -0.90
C SER A 20 8.90 -13.02 -2.15
N THR A 21 9.44 -13.35 -3.33
CA THR A 21 8.81 -13.06 -4.62
C THR A 21 7.57 -13.91 -4.83
N ASP A 22 7.44 -15.00 -4.11
CA ASP A 22 6.31 -15.92 -4.21
C ASP A 22 5.15 -15.48 -3.31
N GLY A 23 3.94 -15.62 -3.82
CA GLY A 23 2.71 -15.30 -3.12
C GLY A 23 2.38 -13.81 -3.05
N ILE A 24 1.45 -13.48 -2.20
CA ILE A 24 0.91 -12.12 -2.00
C ILE A 24 1.35 -11.60 -0.63
N ALA A 25 1.82 -10.36 -0.59
CA ALA A 25 2.16 -9.69 0.66
C ALA A 25 1.19 -8.54 0.96
N ALA A 26 1.07 -8.15 2.23
CA ALA A 26 0.36 -6.95 2.63
C ALA A 26 1.13 -6.18 3.71
N PHE A 27 0.88 -4.86 3.79
CA PHE A 27 1.40 -3.98 4.81
C PHE A 27 0.26 -3.46 5.69
N ALA A 28 0.17 -3.94 6.91
CA ALA A 28 -0.91 -3.64 7.83
C ALA A 28 -0.51 -2.56 8.83
N VAL A 29 -1.03 -1.36 8.63
CA VAL A 29 -0.79 -0.18 9.49
C VAL A 29 -2.05 0.34 10.15
N SER A 30 -3.23 0.09 9.56
CA SER A 30 -4.50 0.66 10.00
C SER A 30 -4.98 0.03 11.31
N GLU A 31 -5.34 0.89 12.26
CA GLU A 31 -5.92 0.51 13.54
C GLU A 31 -7.37 0.98 13.64
N ASP A 32 -8.08 0.46 14.63
CA ASP A 32 -9.49 0.79 14.84
C ASP A 32 -9.67 2.25 15.28
N ARG A 33 -10.61 2.91 14.61
CA ARG A 33 -11.04 4.29 14.92
C ARG A 33 -12.56 4.43 14.98
N LYS A 34 -13.30 3.33 14.89
CA LYS A 34 -14.75 3.35 14.71
C LYS A 34 -15.53 2.74 15.87
N ASN A 35 -14.95 1.75 16.54
CA ASN A 35 -15.61 1.11 17.68
C ASN A 35 -15.41 1.93 18.96
N ASP A 36 -16.34 1.77 19.91
CA ASP A 36 -16.26 2.35 21.25
C ASP A 36 -16.56 1.25 22.29
N PRO A 37 -15.55 0.81 23.07
CA PRO A 37 -14.14 1.15 22.97
C PRO A 37 -13.49 0.61 21.69
N PRO A 38 -12.42 1.27 21.17
CA PRO A 38 -11.73 0.79 19.99
C PRO A 38 -10.97 -0.50 20.28
N LEU A 39 -10.87 -1.36 19.25
CA LEU A 39 -10.00 -2.54 19.32
C LEU A 39 -8.55 -2.09 19.59
N PRO A 40 -7.81 -2.81 20.47
CA PRO A 40 -6.44 -2.45 20.77
C PRO A 40 -5.55 -2.57 19.53
N GLY A 41 -4.76 -1.53 19.25
CA GLY A 41 -3.74 -1.56 18.21
C GLY A 41 -2.63 -2.56 18.56
N VAL A 42 -1.87 -2.99 17.53
CA VAL A 42 -0.79 -3.95 17.74
C VAL A 42 0.35 -3.34 18.56
N LYS A 43 0.73 -4.06 19.62
CA LYS A 43 1.85 -3.76 20.52
C LYS A 43 2.93 -4.82 20.43
N ALA A 44 4.19 -4.39 20.52
CA ALA A 44 5.33 -5.28 20.69
C ALA A 44 5.69 -5.40 22.15
N LEU A 45 5.66 -6.64 22.67
CA LEU A 45 6.03 -6.99 24.03
C LEU A 45 7.38 -7.71 24.01
N HIS A 46 8.35 -7.14 24.73
CA HIS A 46 9.69 -7.72 24.86
C HIS A 46 9.73 -8.62 26.11
N HIS A 47 10.01 -9.90 25.93
CA HIS A 47 10.12 -10.85 27.02
C HIS A 47 11.30 -11.79 26.79
N ASN A 48 12.27 -11.83 27.74
CA ASN A 48 13.42 -12.72 27.71
C ASN A 48 14.19 -12.76 26.37
N GLY A 49 14.39 -11.60 25.74
CA GLY A 49 15.10 -11.48 24.45
C GLY A 49 14.28 -11.87 23.22
N SER A 50 13.00 -12.23 23.39
CA SER A 50 12.05 -12.43 22.30
C SER A 50 11.06 -11.28 22.22
N VAL A 51 10.43 -11.12 21.05
CA VAL A 51 9.38 -10.12 20.82
C VAL A 51 8.10 -10.85 20.44
N GLN A 52 7.00 -10.48 21.06
CA GLN A 52 5.67 -10.96 20.74
C GLN A 52 4.74 -9.82 20.37
N LEU A 53 3.92 -10.01 19.35
CA LEU A 53 2.91 -9.04 18.92
C LEU A 53 1.52 -9.45 19.37
N SER A 54 0.77 -8.49 19.94
CA SER A 54 -0.64 -8.68 20.28
C SER A 54 -1.45 -7.46 19.92
N GLY A 55 -2.69 -7.66 19.42
CA GLY A 55 -3.61 -6.60 19.02
C GLY A 55 -4.20 -6.77 17.63
N TYR A 56 -4.72 -5.69 17.07
CA TYR A 56 -5.50 -5.72 15.83
C TYR A 56 -4.97 -4.76 14.77
N LYS A 57 -5.06 -5.19 13.50
CA LYS A 57 -5.00 -4.33 12.32
C LYS A 57 -6.31 -4.46 11.55
N THR A 58 -6.96 -3.34 11.28
CA THR A 58 -8.36 -3.31 10.81
C THR A 58 -8.50 -3.28 9.29
N TRP A 59 -7.38 -3.24 8.57
CA TRP A 59 -7.37 -3.34 7.12
C TRP A 59 -6.13 -4.10 6.63
N VAL A 60 -6.35 -5.22 5.98
CA VAL A 60 -5.35 -6.09 5.35
C VAL A 60 -5.78 -6.37 3.93
N ALA A 61 -5.01 -5.91 2.97
CA ALA A 61 -5.28 -6.16 1.55
C ALA A 61 -5.01 -7.62 1.19
N CYS A 62 -5.79 -8.17 0.28
CA CYS A 62 -5.66 -9.55 -0.22
C CYS A 62 -5.68 -10.63 0.89
N SER A 63 -6.42 -10.40 1.97
CA SER A 63 -6.38 -11.23 3.19
C SER A 63 -6.62 -12.72 2.95
N ALA A 64 -7.48 -13.09 1.98
CA ALA A 64 -7.75 -14.49 1.64
C ALA A 64 -6.58 -15.20 0.94
N SER A 65 -5.72 -14.44 0.22
CA SER A 65 -4.64 -14.98 -0.61
C SER A 65 -3.24 -14.63 -0.07
N LEU A 66 -3.18 -14.05 1.11
CA LEU A 66 -1.96 -13.55 1.72
C LEU A 66 -0.99 -14.68 2.06
N SER A 67 0.28 -14.52 1.73
CA SER A 67 1.39 -15.37 2.18
C SER A 67 2.23 -14.72 3.27
N HIS A 68 2.44 -13.39 3.20
CA HIS A 68 3.25 -12.63 4.14
C HIS A 68 2.55 -11.34 4.55
N LEU A 69 2.71 -10.96 5.81
CA LEU A 69 2.16 -9.74 6.37
C LEU A 69 3.26 -8.91 7.02
N VAL A 70 3.50 -7.70 6.51
CA VAL A 70 4.32 -6.69 7.19
C VAL A 70 3.41 -5.91 8.12
N ILE A 71 3.75 -5.88 9.40
CA ILE A 71 2.92 -5.27 10.46
C ILE A 71 3.67 -4.12 11.10
N LYS A 72 3.00 -2.98 11.23
CA LYS A 72 3.42 -1.89 12.11
C LYS A 72 2.95 -2.19 13.53
N ALA A 73 3.88 -2.33 14.47
CA ALA A 73 3.61 -2.38 15.91
C ALA A 73 4.00 -1.04 16.56
N ASP A 74 3.32 -0.71 17.65
CA ASP A 74 3.49 0.53 18.41
C ASP A 74 3.18 1.81 17.60
N ARG A 75 3.40 2.99 18.19
CA ARG A 75 3.05 4.28 17.60
C ARG A 75 4.19 5.29 17.71
N GLY A 76 4.18 6.28 16.83
CA GLY A 76 5.14 7.36 16.84
C GLY A 76 6.56 6.87 16.59
N GLU A 77 7.53 7.43 17.28
CA GLU A 77 8.95 7.10 17.19
C GLU A 77 9.29 5.68 17.68
N ALA A 78 8.43 5.10 18.53
CA ALA A 78 8.57 3.72 19.00
C ALA A 78 8.02 2.68 18.01
N ALA A 79 7.54 3.10 16.84
CA ALA A 79 6.98 2.18 15.86
C ALA A 79 8.05 1.25 15.30
N ASN A 80 7.77 -0.05 15.34
CA ASN A 80 8.56 -1.10 14.73
C ASN A 80 7.75 -1.81 13.66
N TYR A 81 8.44 -2.46 12.74
CA TYR A 81 7.84 -3.16 11.62
C TYR A 81 8.37 -4.60 11.59
N TYR A 82 7.47 -5.55 11.41
CA TYR A 82 7.80 -6.97 11.44
C TYR A 82 7.18 -7.67 10.23
N SER A 83 7.94 -8.56 9.61
CA SER A 83 7.42 -9.45 8.58
C SER A 83 7.09 -10.81 9.18
N ILE A 84 5.88 -11.29 8.96
CA ILE A 84 5.43 -12.62 9.42
C ILE A 84 4.75 -13.38 8.28
N GLU A 85 4.88 -14.69 8.32
CA GLU A 85 4.17 -15.57 7.40
C GLU A 85 2.71 -15.73 7.80
N ARG A 86 1.84 -15.98 6.82
CA ARG A 86 0.42 -16.26 7.03
C ARG A 86 0.16 -17.39 8.03
N ALA A 87 1.02 -18.41 8.02
CA ALA A 87 0.89 -19.62 8.85
C ALA A 87 1.45 -19.44 10.27
N THR A 88 1.96 -18.25 10.63
CA THR A 88 2.52 -18.01 11.96
C THR A 88 1.44 -18.22 13.04
N GLU A 89 1.79 -19.01 14.05
CA GLU A 89 0.92 -19.29 15.19
C GLU A 89 0.50 -17.98 15.90
N GLY A 90 -0.76 -17.87 16.27
CA GLY A 90 -1.35 -16.69 16.88
C GLY A 90 -1.84 -15.64 15.89
N LEU A 91 -1.51 -15.74 14.58
CA LEU A 91 -2.05 -14.86 13.55
C LEU A 91 -3.41 -15.37 13.05
N ASN A 92 -4.46 -14.59 13.29
CA ASN A 92 -5.80 -14.87 12.79
C ASN A 92 -6.22 -13.78 11.81
N LEU A 93 -6.60 -14.15 10.59
CA LEU A 93 -7.15 -13.24 9.59
C LEU A 93 -8.63 -13.54 9.37
N THR A 94 -9.44 -12.50 9.44
CA THR A 94 -10.88 -12.56 9.15
C THR A 94 -11.16 -11.70 7.93
N ASP A 95 -11.69 -12.30 6.86
CA ASP A 95 -12.02 -11.59 5.64
C ASP A 95 -13.26 -10.72 5.83
N LYS A 96 -13.19 -9.53 5.25
CA LYS A 96 -14.32 -8.60 5.09
C LYS A 96 -14.53 -8.37 3.60
N TYR A 97 -15.75 -8.42 3.16
CA TYR A 97 -16.12 -8.09 1.78
C TYR A 97 -16.78 -6.72 1.77
N GLY A 98 -16.21 -5.82 1.01
CA GLY A 98 -16.63 -4.42 0.95
C GLY A 98 -17.02 -3.98 -0.45
N GLY A 99 -17.59 -2.78 -0.54
CA GLY A 99 -18.01 -2.22 -1.81
C GLY A 99 -16.91 -1.52 -2.62
N PHE A 100 -15.73 -1.25 -2.04
CA PHE A 100 -14.60 -0.60 -2.70
C PHE A 100 -13.48 -1.62 -2.91
N LEU A 101 -12.96 -1.72 -4.15
CA LEU A 101 -12.02 -2.76 -4.57
C LEU A 101 -12.57 -4.17 -4.28
N ALA A 102 -13.85 -4.41 -4.58
CA ALA A 102 -14.62 -5.58 -4.14
C ALA A 102 -14.11 -6.92 -4.70
N GLU A 103 -13.33 -6.88 -5.81
CA GLU A 103 -12.70 -8.08 -6.39
C GLU A 103 -11.49 -8.55 -5.58
N MET A 104 -11.01 -7.75 -4.64
CA MET A 104 -9.91 -8.07 -3.74
C MET A 104 -10.46 -8.33 -2.34
N SER A 105 -10.06 -9.44 -1.72
CA SER A 105 -10.36 -9.67 -0.31
C SER A 105 -9.72 -8.60 0.57
N GLN A 106 -10.43 -8.16 1.57
CA GLN A 106 -9.96 -7.23 2.59
C GLN A 106 -10.24 -7.84 3.94
N GLY A 107 -9.38 -7.63 4.92
CA GLY A 107 -9.55 -8.34 6.19
C GLY A 107 -9.08 -7.55 7.40
N VAL A 108 -9.25 -8.19 8.54
CA VAL A 108 -8.73 -7.80 9.85
C VAL A 108 -7.72 -8.83 10.28
N ALA A 109 -6.57 -8.38 10.78
CA ALA A 109 -5.62 -9.25 11.45
C ALA A 109 -5.79 -9.09 12.97
N HIS A 110 -5.92 -10.21 13.65
CA HIS A 110 -5.79 -10.34 15.10
C HIS A 110 -4.53 -11.12 15.42
N LEU A 111 -3.67 -10.55 16.23
CA LEU A 111 -2.44 -11.15 16.70
C LEU A 111 -2.61 -11.48 18.19
N ASP A 112 -2.35 -12.73 18.54
CA ASP A 112 -2.37 -13.22 19.91
C ASP A 112 -1.01 -13.84 20.25
N ASN A 113 -0.16 -13.03 20.90
CA ASN A 113 1.20 -13.41 21.32
C ASN A 113 2.07 -13.99 20.18
N VAL A 114 1.92 -13.42 18.97
CA VAL A 114 2.67 -13.85 17.78
C VAL A 114 4.15 -13.59 17.97
N ALA A 115 4.95 -14.65 18.02
CA ALA A 115 6.40 -14.53 18.08
C ALA A 115 6.95 -13.98 16.74
N VAL A 116 7.82 -12.98 16.82
CA VAL A 116 8.36 -12.31 15.65
C VAL A 116 9.88 -12.25 15.64
N PRO A 117 10.50 -12.25 14.43
CA PRO A 117 11.94 -12.06 14.27
C PRO A 117 12.36 -10.62 14.60
N THR A 118 13.60 -10.29 14.27
CA THR A 118 14.12 -8.92 14.34
C THR A 118 13.26 -7.96 13.53
N PRO A 119 13.01 -6.74 14.02
CA PRO A 119 12.26 -5.74 13.27
C PRO A 119 12.97 -5.38 11.96
N LEU A 120 12.16 -5.01 10.97
CA LEU A 120 12.62 -4.47 9.70
C LEU A 120 13.24 -3.08 9.90
N ASP A 121 14.15 -2.68 9.00
CA ASP A 121 14.73 -1.35 9.02
C ASP A 121 13.64 -0.28 8.74
N ALA A 122 13.39 0.58 9.72
CA ALA A 122 12.40 1.65 9.62
C ALA A 122 12.72 2.65 8.49
N SER A 123 14.00 2.83 8.11
CA SER A 123 14.40 3.71 7.01
C SER A 123 13.83 3.26 5.67
N GLN A 124 13.70 1.96 5.44
CA GLN A 124 13.08 1.40 4.23
C GLN A 124 11.60 1.74 4.17
N VAL A 125 10.92 1.72 5.31
CA VAL A 125 9.48 1.96 5.41
C VAL A 125 9.09 3.40 5.10
N ALA A 126 9.97 4.36 5.39
CA ALA A 126 9.72 5.79 5.18
C ALA A 126 9.34 6.12 3.73
N HIS A 127 9.82 5.34 2.76
CA HIS A 127 9.54 5.53 1.34
C HIS A 127 8.32 4.73 0.84
N PHE A 128 7.76 3.82 1.63
CA PHE A 128 6.69 2.93 1.18
C PHE A 128 5.48 3.68 0.61
N GLY A 129 4.94 4.67 1.32
CA GLY A 129 3.73 5.37 0.89
C GLY A 129 3.90 6.11 -0.45
N LEU A 130 5.09 6.67 -0.73
CA LEU A 130 5.38 7.27 -2.03
C LEU A 130 5.52 6.20 -3.10
N ARG A 131 6.27 5.14 -2.85
CA ARG A 131 6.43 4.02 -3.78
C ARG A 131 5.09 3.38 -4.11
N GLU A 132 4.24 3.15 -3.11
CA GLU A 132 2.89 2.64 -3.30
C GLU A 132 2.10 3.50 -4.30
N THR A 133 2.08 4.80 -4.10
CA THR A 133 1.39 5.73 -5.00
C THR A 133 1.94 5.65 -6.42
N LEU A 134 3.26 5.73 -6.58
CA LEU A 134 3.90 5.76 -7.91
C LEU A 134 3.69 4.44 -8.67
N TYR A 135 3.79 3.29 -7.99
CA TYR A 135 3.53 2.00 -8.63
C TYR A 135 2.06 1.79 -8.99
N ILE A 136 1.13 2.25 -8.15
CA ILE A 136 -0.30 2.20 -8.47
C ILE A 136 -0.61 3.11 -9.66
N TYR A 137 -0.02 4.31 -9.74
CA TYR A 137 -0.14 5.19 -10.89
C TYR A 137 0.45 4.56 -12.15
N THR A 138 1.59 3.88 -12.05
CA THR A 138 2.19 3.13 -13.17
C THR A 138 1.24 2.04 -13.68
N ALA A 139 0.70 1.21 -12.78
CA ALA A 139 -0.26 0.17 -13.13
C ALA A 139 -1.55 0.75 -13.72
N PHE A 140 -2.01 1.89 -13.19
CA PHE A 140 -3.15 2.61 -13.73
C PHE A 140 -2.90 3.13 -15.16
N CYS A 141 -1.76 3.79 -15.42
CA CYS A 141 -1.41 4.31 -16.75
C CYS A 141 -1.32 3.17 -17.77
N ALA A 142 -0.72 2.03 -17.41
CA ALA A 142 -0.65 0.87 -18.27
C ALA A 142 -2.03 0.29 -18.63
N TRP A 143 -2.96 0.27 -17.64
CA TRP A 143 -4.33 -0.17 -17.87
C TRP A 143 -5.13 0.86 -18.67
N ALA A 144 -5.04 2.15 -18.35
CA ALA A 144 -5.78 3.25 -18.98
C ALA A 144 -5.45 3.42 -20.47
N GLY A 145 -4.20 3.13 -20.86
CA GLY A 145 -3.76 3.20 -22.26
C GLY A 145 -4.58 2.35 -23.24
N LYS A 146 -5.35 1.38 -22.74
CA LYS A 146 -6.28 0.57 -23.56
C LYS A 146 -7.59 1.30 -23.90
N PHE A 147 -7.90 2.40 -23.23
CA PHE A 147 -9.21 3.06 -23.29
C PHE A 147 -9.16 4.52 -23.73
N VAL A 148 -7.97 5.11 -23.78
CA VAL A 148 -7.77 6.52 -24.18
C VAL A 148 -7.20 6.61 -25.60
N ALA A 149 -7.54 7.69 -26.30
CA ALA A 149 -7.12 7.87 -27.71
C ALA A 149 -5.61 8.04 -27.90
N GLN A 150 -4.90 8.51 -26.86
CA GLN A 150 -3.45 8.80 -26.91
C GLN A 150 -2.66 7.84 -26.01
N ALA A 151 -2.53 6.58 -26.42
CA ALA A 151 -1.77 5.57 -25.66
C ALA A 151 -0.32 5.97 -25.35
N GLU A 152 0.35 6.68 -26.31
CA GLU A 152 1.71 7.20 -26.12
C GLU A 152 1.85 8.17 -24.94
N ARG A 153 0.77 8.87 -24.56
CA ARG A 153 0.77 9.70 -23.36
C ARG A 153 0.91 8.84 -22.10
N CYS A 154 0.26 7.69 -22.08
CA CYS A 154 0.38 6.74 -20.97
C CYS A 154 1.80 6.19 -20.88
N GLU A 155 2.43 5.86 -22.00
CA GLU A 155 3.82 5.38 -22.03
C GLU A 155 4.79 6.43 -21.48
N ARG A 156 4.66 7.70 -21.91
CA ARG A 156 5.47 8.81 -21.36
C ARG A 156 5.26 8.99 -19.85
N LEU A 157 4.02 8.86 -19.34
CA LEU A 157 3.76 8.92 -17.92
C LEU A 157 4.41 7.76 -17.15
N ILE A 158 4.37 6.55 -17.70
CA ILE A 158 5.03 5.38 -17.12
C ILE A 158 6.54 5.60 -17.02
N GLN A 159 7.18 6.17 -18.03
CA GLN A 159 8.61 6.49 -18.00
C GLN A 159 8.95 7.52 -16.92
N ARG A 160 8.16 8.60 -16.81
CA ARG A 160 8.33 9.62 -15.76
C ARG A 160 8.14 9.02 -14.36
N LEU A 161 7.11 8.18 -14.18
CA LEU A 161 6.85 7.47 -12.92
C LEU A 161 8.01 6.53 -12.56
N ALA A 162 8.56 5.80 -13.52
CA ALA A 162 9.72 4.93 -13.31
C ALA A 162 10.95 5.73 -12.83
N THR A 163 11.19 6.90 -13.40
CA THR A 163 12.25 7.80 -12.95
C THR A 163 12.04 8.26 -11.50
N LEU A 164 10.81 8.63 -11.12
CA LEU A 164 10.46 9.04 -9.76
C LEU A 164 10.56 7.88 -8.75
N VAL A 165 10.25 6.65 -9.17
CA VAL A 165 10.42 5.45 -8.33
C VAL A 165 11.90 5.17 -8.07
N ALA A 166 12.75 5.31 -9.09
CA ALA A 166 14.19 5.10 -8.96
C ALA A 166 14.89 6.18 -8.14
N ASN A 167 14.40 7.42 -8.25
CA ASN A 167 14.99 8.61 -7.63
C ASN A 167 13.92 9.31 -6.77
N VAL A 168 13.78 8.89 -5.53
CA VAL A 168 12.84 9.55 -4.60
C VAL A 168 13.12 11.05 -4.55
N PRO A 169 12.13 11.92 -4.80
CA PRO A 169 12.31 13.36 -4.83
C PRO A 169 12.90 13.91 -3.53
N ALA A 170 14.13 14.42 -3.61
CA ALA A 170 14.87 14.99 -2.47
C ALA A 170 15.12 16.51 -2.64
N ASN A 171 14.66 17.11 -3.75
CA ASN A 171 14.84 18.52 -4.07
C ASN A 171 13.57 19.13 -4.69
N LEU A 172 13.58 20.47 -4.87
CA LEU A 172 12.42 21.22 -5.40
C LEU A 172 12.02 20.80 -6.82
N GLU A 173 12.98 20.47 -7.68
CA GLU A 173 12.74 20.04 -9.03
C GLU A 173 12.02 18.68 -9.08
N GLY A 174 12.53 17.71 -8.34
CA GLY A 174 11.86 16.40 -8.23
C GLY A 174 10.48 16.49 -7.58
N LEU A 175 10.28 17.42 -6.65
CA LEU A 175 8.96 17.66 -6.05
C LEU A 175 7.99 18.30 -7.06
N ALA A 176 8.46 19.24 -7.89
CA ALA A 176 7.66 19.83 -8.95
C ALA A 176 7.26 18.78 -9.98
N GLU A 177 8.21 17.96 -10.43
CA GLU A 177 7.97 16.83 -11.33
C GLU A 177 6.91 15.85 -10.78
N LEU A 178 7.01 15.50 -9.50
CA LEU A 178 6.04 14.64 -8.83
C LEU A 178 4.62 15.20 -8.89
N LYS A 179 4.46 16.51 -8.64
CA LYS A 179 3.16 17.19 -8.68
C LYS A 179 2.60 17.30 -10.09
N GLU A 180 3.46 17.56 -11.08
CA GLU A 180 3.06 17.58 -12.50
C GLU A 180 2.59 16.20 -12.98
N VAL A 181 3.31 15.14 -12.60
CA VAL A 181 2.93 13.77 -12.92
C VAL A 181 1.58 13.42 -12.27
N ASP A 182 1.37 13.80 -11.01
CA ASP A 182 0.08 13.61 -10.34
C ASP A 182 -1.05 14.31 -11.10
N HIS A 183 -0.89 15.59 -11.47
CA HIS A 183 -1.89 16.32 -12.27
C HIS A 183 -2.19 15.60 -13.58
N ALA A 184 -1.15 15.13 -14.29
CA ALA A 184 -1.32 14.42 -15.54
C ALA A 184 -2.05 13.08 -15.39
N VAL A 185 -1.80 12.36 -14.30
CA VAL A 185 -2.50 11.11 -13.94
C VAL A 185 -3.96 11.38 -13.60
N GLN A 186 -4.27 12.46 -12.85
CA GLN A 186 -5.66 12.84 -12.56
C GLN A 186 -6.42 13.24 -13.82
N ALA A 187 -5.79 13.96 -14.74
CA ALA A 187 -6.38 14.28 -16.04
C ALA A 187 -6.67 13.00 -16.85
N LEU A 188 -5.70 12.09 -16.93
CA LEU A 188 -5.88 10.79 -17.59
C LEU A 188 -7.04 9.99 -16.96
N ARG A 189 -7.18 9.98 -15.64
CA ARG A 189 -8.28 9.32 -14.93
C ARG A 189 -9.65 9.82 -15.41
N ALA A 190 -9.77 11.12 -15.64
CA ALA A 190 -11.02 11.73 -16.09
C ALA A 190 -11.40 11.38 -17.55
N GLU A 191 -10.43 10.96 -18.35
CA GLU A 191 -10.63 10.55 -19.76
C GLU A 191 -11.05 9.08 -19.90
N VAL A 192 -10.82 8.24 -18.88
CA VAL A 192 -11.20 6.82 -18.94
C VAL A 192 -12.72 6.68 -18.83
N PRO A 193 -13.37 6.06 -19.82
CA PRO A 193 -14.83 5.95 -19.85
C PRO A 193 -15.34 5.01 -18.74
N GLU A 194 -16.55 5.28 -18.24
CA GLU A 194 -17.16 4.43 -17.20
C GLU A 194 -17.32 2.97 -17.64
N SER A 195 -17.46 2.74 -18.95
CA SER A 195 -17.55 1.41 -19.55
C SER A 195 -16.23 0.62 -19.55
N ALA A 196 -15.10 1.23 -19.17
CA ALA A 196 -13.79 0.57 -19.16
C ALA A 196 -13.75 -0.68 -18.26
N SER A 197 -14.51 -0.67 -17.16
CA SER A 197 -14.80 -1.88 -16.38
C SER A 197 -16.06 -1.69 -15.54
N PRO A 198 -16.75 -2.77 -15.14
CA PRO A 198 -17.97 -2.70 -14.31
C PRO A 198 -17.76 -1.99 -12.96
N ALA A 199 -16.55 -2.05 -12.42
CA ALA A 199 -16.22 -1.42 -11.14
C ALA A 199 -15.64 -0.01 -11.29
N TRP A 200 -15.35 0.47 -12.50
CA TRP A 200 -14.56 1.70 -12.70
C TRP A 200 -15.22 2.93 -12.08
N GLY A 201 -16.52 3.12 -12.26
CA GLY A 201 -17.24 4.25 -11.67
C GLY A 201 -17.03 4.39 -10.16
N LYS A 202 -16.83 3.25 -9.45
CA LYS A 202 -16.56 3.22 -8.01
C LYS A 202 -15.05 3.25 -7.72
N ASP A 203 -14.27 2.47 -8.45
CA ASP A 203 -12.87 2.22 -8.14
C ASP A 203 -11.93 3.34 -8.62
N GLN A 204 -12.36 4.21 -9.55
CA GLN A 204 -11.59 5.39 -9.98
C GLN A 204 -11.17 6.31 -8.81
N ARG A 205 -11.92 6.32 -7.71
CA ARG A 205 -11.56 7.08 -6.51
C ARG A 205 -10.24 6.63 -5.90
N LEU A 206 -9.77 5.38 -6.15
CA LEU A 206 -8.46 4.92 -5.74
C LEU A 206 -7.37 5.90 -6.21
N ILE A 207 -7.40 6.26 -7.49
CA ILE A 207 -6.39 7.14 -8.09
C ILE A 207 -6.47 8.55 -7.49
N SER A 208 -7.67 9.07 -7.24
CA SER A 208 -7.84 10.40 -6.64
C SER A 208 -7.47 10.45 -5.15
N MET A 209 -7.52 9.35 -4.42
CA MET A 209 -7.20 9.32 -2.98
C MET A 209 -5.73 9.63 -2.68
N TYR A 210 -4.81 9.35 -3.61
CA TYR A 210 -3.38 9.59 -3.42
C TYR A 210 -2.97 11.05 -3.69
N SER A 211 -3.69 11.75 -4.58
CA SER A 211 -3.33 13.08 -5.04
C SER A 211 -3.17 14.12 -3.90
N PRO A 212 -4.08 14.24 -2.91
CA PRO A 212 -3.90 15.22 -1.83
C PRO A 212 -2.61 15.04 -1.04
N GLY A 213 -2.13 13.81 -0.86
CA GLY A 213 -0.87 13.50 -0.19
C GLY A 213 0.34 13.95 -1.00
N LEU A 214 0.31 13.75 -2.32
CA LEU A 214 1.37 14.18 -3.22
C LEU A 214 1.43 15.71 -3.34
N GLN A 215 0.29 16.38 -3.50
CA GLN A 215 0.21 17.83 -3.67
C GLN A 215 0.67 18.59 -2.42
N LYS A 216 0.44 18.05 -1.23
CA LYS A 216 0.86 18.65 0.05
C LYS A 216 2.30 18.32 0.45
N ARG A 217 2.98 17.45 -0.31
CA ARG A 217 4.33 17.01 0.04
C ARG A 217 5.31 18.19 -0.02
N GLN A 218 6.19 18.24 0.97
CA GLN A 218 7.28 19.23 1.10
C GLN A 218 8.60 18.49 1.18
N ILE A 219 9.69 19.19 0.93
CA ILE A 219 11.03 18.68 1.20
C ILE A 219 11.23 18.70 2.70
N THR A 220 11.59 17.58 3.27
CA THR A 220 11.96 17.41 4.68
C THR A 220 13.47 17.38 4.81
#